data_3c435cfc2e74cb98119f773fecea0e73
#
_entry.id   3c435cfc2e74cb98119f773fecea0e73
#
_cell.length_a   1.000
_cell.length_b   1.000
_cell.length_c   1.000
_cell.angle_alpha   90.00
_cell.angle_beta   90.00
_cell.angle_gamma   90.00
#
_symmetry.space_group_name_H-M   'P 1'
#
loop_
_entity.id
_entity.type
_entity.pdbx_description
1 polymer ?
#
loop_
_entity_poly.entity_id
_entity_poly.type
_entity_poly.pdbx_seq_one_letter_code
_entity_poly.pdbx_strand_id
1 'polypeptide(L)'
;AASTVPSLSRTLIYDYEQNPDSGNNVVALAAKAGYSTWWISNQGKLGEHDTRISVIASDAEHTVFLKKGSFASRKTDDMLLLQETERALADKSSPKVIFLHMIGSHPNPCDRLNSWPNHYLEQYPRKIACYLASISKLDNFLGQLDGILRRHSR
;
A
#
# COMPACT_ATOMS: atom_id res chain seq x y z
N ALA A 1 12.72 11.99 -10.33
CA ALA A 1 12.88 10.55 -10.58
C ALA A 1 11.83 9.81 -9.79
N ALA A 2 11.06 8.99 -10.47
CA ALA A 2 10.02 8.18 -9.84
C ALA A 2 10.69 7.00 -9.09
N SER A 3 11.09 7.25 -7.85
CA SER A 3 11.56 6.22 -6.94
C SER A 3 10.65 6.17 -5.72
N THR A 4 10.15 4.99 -5.39
CA THR A 4 9.17 4.77 -4.32
C THR A 4 9.68 5.27 -2.97
N VAL A 5 10.89 4.88 -2.58
CA VAL A 5 11.42 5.22 -1.25
C VAL A 5 11.55 6.74 -1.05
N PRO A 6 12.21 7.52 -1.93
CA PRO A 6 12.25 8.98 -1.76
C PRO A 6 10.88 9.65 -1.81
N SER A 7 9.97 9.20 -2.70
CA SER A 7 8.62 9.78 -2.80
C SER A 7 7.82 9.56 -1.53
N LEU A 8 7.75 8.32 -1.06
CA LEU A 8 7.02 8.00 0.17
C LEU A 8 7.66 8.63 1.41
N SER A 9 8.99 8.69 1.47
CA SER A 9 9.67 9.37 2.58
C SER A 9 9.28 10.85 2.65
N ARG A 10 9.25 11.55 1.51
CA ARG A 10 8.79 12.96 1.45
C ARG A 10 7.32 13.14 1.82
N THR A 11 6.49 12.14 1.54
CA THR A 11 5.06 12.19 1.86
C THR A 11 4.78 11.88 3.33
N LEU A 12 5.54 10.96 3.91
CA LEU A 12 5.24 10.39 5.23
C LEU A 12 6.06 11.02 6.37
N ILE A 13 7.26 11.56 6.08
CA ILE A 13 8.13 12.16 7.07
C ILE A 13 7.93 13.68 7.07
N TYR A 14 7.63 14.25 8.24
CA TYR A 14 7.53 15.68 8.40
C TYR A 14 8.90 16.33 8.23
N ASP A 15 8.95 17.39 7.43
CA ASP A 15 10.17 18.18 7.16
C ASP A 15 11.35 17.32 6.64
N TYR A 16 11.07 16.36 5.77
CA TYR A 16 12.05 15.40 5.26
C TYR A 16 13.35 16.04 4.72
N GLU A 17 13.25 17.19 4.07
CA GLU A 17 14.41 17.86 3.46
C GLU A 17 15.35 18.49 4.52
N GLN A 18 14.82 18.89 5.67
CA GLN A 18 15.57 19.49 6.77
C GLN A 18 15.96 18.44 7.83
N ASN A 19 15.05 17.51 8.09
CA ASN A 19 15.22 16.48 9.10
C ASN A 19 14.73 15.11 8.58
N PRO A 20 15.58 14.36 7.88
CA PRO A 20 15.21 13.07 7.30
C PRO A 20 15.05 11.95 8.33
N ASP A 21 14.91 12.25 9.61
CA ASP A 21 14.66 11.23 10.65
C ASP A 21 13.33 10.51 10.40
N SER A 22 13.40 9.20 10.26
CA SER A 22 12.23 8.35 10.00
C SER A 22 11.26 8.29 11.19
N GLY A 23 11.69 8.62 12.39
CA GLY A 23 10.82 8.68 13.58
C GLY A 23 9.86 9.87 13.59
N ASN A 24 10.11 10.91 12.78
CA ASN A 24 9.23 12.05 12.63
C ASN A 24 8.25 11.88 11.46
N ASN A 25 7.36 10.91 11.55
CA ASN A 25 6.48 10.52 10.47
C ASN A 25 4.99 10.51 10.87
N VAL A 26 4.12 10.49 9.87
CA VAL A 26 2.67 10.57 10.05
C VAL A 26 2.09 9.37 10.82
N VAL A 27 2.72 8.18 10.74
CA VAL A 27 2.27 6.99 11.47
C VAL A 27 2.50 7.17 12.97
N ALA A 28 3.73 7.56 13.34
CA ALA A 28 4.08 7.87 14.73
C ALA A 28 3.24 9.04 15.28
N LEU A 29 2.96 10.05 14.45
CA LEU A 29 2.10 11.17 14.84
C LEU A 29 0.67 10.73 15.13
N ALA A 30 0.07 9.89 14.27
CA ALA A 30 -1.26 9.35 14.48
C ALA A 30 -1.33 8.51 15.77
N ALA A 31 -0.35 7.66 16.03
CA ALA A 31 -0.26 6.89 17.26
C ALA A 31 -0.18 7.80 18.51
N LYS A 32 0.67 8.83 18.47
CA LYS A 32 0.78 9.83 19.57
C LYS A 32 -0.51 10.63 19.76
N ALA A 33 -1.29 10.83 18.72
CA ALA A 33 -2.59 11.49 18.78
C ALA A 33 -3.72 10.58 19.31
N GLY A 34 -3.41 9.33 19.68
CA GLY A 34 -4.35 8.38 20.28
C GLY A 34 -5.15 7.56 19.26
N TYR A 35 -4.73 7.54 18.00
CA TYR A 35 -5.32 6.66 17.00
C TYR A 35 -4.72 5.26 17.08
N SER A 36 -5.53 4.21 17.00
CA SER A 36 -5.05 2.87 16.67
C SER A 36 -4.56 2.86 15.21
N THR A 37 -3.29 2.53 15.01
CA THR A 37 -2.63 2.66 13.71
C THR A 37 -2.36 1.31 13.09
N TRP A 38 -2.76 1.17 11.83
CA TRP A 38 -2.61 -0.05 11.04
C TRP A 38 -1.78 0.21 9.79
N TRP A 39 -0.76 -0.60 9.56
CA TRP A 39 0.00 -0.60 8.30
C TRP A 39 -0.19 -1.94 7.60
N ILE A 40 -0.91 -1.94 6.49
CA ILE A 40 -1.22 -3.14 5.70
C ILE A 40 -0.51 -3.03 4.35
N SER A 41 0.43 -3.92 4.08
CA SER A 41 1.34 -3.82 2.94
C SER A 41 1.30 -5.06 2.06
N ASN A 42 1.16 -4.86 0.74
CA ASN A 42 1.43 -5.88 -0.27
C ASN A 42 2.89 -5.87 -0.74
N GLN A 43 3.78 -5.15 -0.06
CA GLN A 43 5.22 -5.21 -0.25
C GLN A 43 5.87 -5.98 0.88
N GLY A 44 7.04 -6.61 0.61
CA GLY A 44 7.72 -7.42 1.61
C GLY A 44 8.43 -6.57 2.66
N LYS A 45 8.58 -7.13 3.85
CA LYS A 45 9.54 -6.69 4.85
C LYS A 45 10.85 -7.44 4.60
N LEU A 46 11.97 -6.72 4.44
CA LEU A 46 13.24 -7.29 3.97
C LEU A 46 14.19 -7.74 5.11
N GLY A 47 13.79 -7.54 6.37
CA GLY A 47 14.65 -7.87 7.53
C GLY A 47 15.83 -6.89 7.66
N GLU A 48 17.05 -7.39 7.71
CA GLU A 48 18.26 -6.56 7.89
C GLU A 48 18.50 -5.51 6.78
N HIS A 49 17.83 -5.66 5.65
CA HIS A 49 17.85 -4.71 4.52
C HIS A 49 16.54 -3.94 4.40
N ASP A 50 15.85 -3.73 5.51
CA ASP A 50 14.59 -3.00 5.52
C ASP A 50 14.76 -1.60 4.92
N THR A 51 13.82 -1.24 4.05
CA THR A 51 13.78 0.11 3.51
C THR A 51 13.30 1.09 4.57
N ARG A 52 13.58 2.37 4.38
CA ARG A 52 13.04 3.43 5.24
C ARG A 52 11.52 3.35 5.40
N ILE A 53 10.80 2.86 4.38
CA ILE A 53 9.34 2.67 4.43
C ILE A 53 8.96 1.56 5.41
N SER A 54 9.74 0.47 5.49
CA SER A 54 9.51 -0.58 6.48
C SER A 54 9.75 -0.08 7.91
N VAL A 55 10.72 0.82 8.09
CA VAL A 55 10.97 1.46 9.39
C VAL A 55 9.77 2.31 9.80
N ILE A 56 9.27 3.19 8.91
CA ILE A 56 8.06 3.98 9.16
C ILE A 56 6.86 3.07 9.47
N ALA A 57 6.73 1.96 8.72
CA ALA A 57 5.66 0.99 8.95
C ALA A 57 5.71 0.37 10.36
N SER A 58 6.91 0.22 10.95
CA SER A 58 7.07 -0.34 12.30
C SER A 58 6.61 0.58 13.43
N ASP A 59 6.36 1.85 13.15
CA ASP A 59 5.73 2.78 14.11
C ASP A 59 4.21 2.58 14.23
N ALA A 60 3.61 1.76 13.36
CA ALA A 60 2.21 1.39 13.52
C ALA A 60 2.02 0.33 14.62
N GLU A 61 0.94 0.46 15.40
CA GLU A 61 0.56 -0.50 16.44
C GLU A 61 0.33 -1.91 15.85
N HIS A 62 -0.28 -1.95 14.66
CA HIS A 62 -0.55 -3.19 13.94
C HIS A 62 0.08 -3.17 12.55
N THR A 63 0.89 -4.19 12.23
CA THR A 63 1.52 -4.32 10.93
C THR A 63 1.16 -5.64 10.26
N VAL A 64 0.71 -5.59 9.01
CA VAL A 64 0.42 -6.76 8.18
C VAL A 64 1.21 -6.66 6.88
N PHE A 65 2.10 -7.63 6.64
CA PHE A 65 2.83 -7.76 5.39
C PHE A 65 2.39 -9.02 4.67
N LEU A 66 1.72 -8.88 3.51
CA LEU A 66 1.21 -10.00 2.73
C LEU A 66 2.32 -10.84 2.11
N LYS A 67 3.50 -10.26 1.94
CA LYS A 67 4.70 -10.95 1.44
C LYS A 67 5.67 -11.23 2.58
N LYS A 68 6.14 -12.48 2.64
CA LYS A 68 7.27 -12.89 3.47
C LYS A 68 8.49 -13.03 2.57
N GLY A 69 9.58 -12.28 2.85
CA GLY A 69 10.84 -12.36 2.12
C GLY A 69 11.02 -11.33 1.01
N SER A 70 12.03 -11.52 0.15
CA SER A 70 12.48 -10.54 -0.82
C SER A 70 11.43 -10.20 -1.87
N PHE A 71 11.61 -9.03 -2.49
CA PHE A 71 10.74 -8.41 -3.50
C PHE A 71 10.34 -9.33 -4.69
N ALA A 72 11.19 -10.32 -5.01
CA ALA A 72 11.00 -11.18 -6.16
C ALA A 72 10.03 -12.35 -5.94
N SER A 73 9.63 -12.65 -4.72
CA SER A 73 9.19 -14.00 -4.38
C SER A 73 7.72 -14.33 -4.53
N ARG A 74 6.80 -13.51 -4.98
CA ARG A 74 5.43 -13.94 -5.37
C ARG A 74 4.61 -12.78 -5.96
N LYS A 75 3.83 -13.11 -7.01
CA LYS A 75 2.72 -12.28 -7.51
C LYS A 75 1.61 -12.28 -6.45
N THR A 76 1.60 -11.30 -5.57
CA THR A 76 0.47 -11.07 -4.67
C THR A 76 -0.43 -9.99 -5.24
N ASP A 77 -1.73 -10.21 -5.14
CA ASP A 77 -2.73 -9.27 -5.63
C ASP A 77 -3.01 -8.20 -4.58
N ASP A 78 -3.05 -6.92 -4.98
CA ASP A 78 -3.44 -5.83 -4.09
C ASP A 78 -4.88 -5.97 -3.56
N MET A 79 -5.74 -6.71 -4.27
CA MET A 79 -7.10 -7.00 -3.81
C MET A 79 -7.13 -7.72 -2.46
N LEU A 80 -6.07 -8.45 -2.10
CA LEU A 80 -5.96 -9.10 -0.79
C LEU A 80 -5.85 -8.11 0.37
N LEU A 81 -5.43 -6.86 0.12
CA LEU A 81 -5.43 -5.80 1.13
C LEU A 81 -6.83 -5.49 1.64
N LEU A 82 -7.88 -5.68 0.82
CA LEU A 82 -9.27 -5.43 1.22
C LEU A 82 -9.70 -6.31 2.38
N GLN A 83 -9.33 -7.60 2.35
CA GLN A 83 -9.65 -8.53 3.45
C GLN A 83 -8.97 -8.11 4.75
N GLU A 84 -7.71 -7.70 4.70
CA GLU A 84 -6.99 -7.22 5.89
C GLU A 84 -7.54 -5.87 6.37
N THR A 85 -8.02 -5.03 5.44
CA THR A 85 -8.71 -3.78 5.78
C THR A 85 -10.02 -4.06 6.53
N GLU A 86 -10.83 -5.02 6.08
CA GLU A 86 -12.04 -5.42 6.80
C GLU A 86 -11.73 -5.94 8.21
N ARG A 87 -10.65 -6.71 8.38
CA ARG A 87 -10.19 -7.16 9.72
C ARG A 87 -9.80 -5.99 10.61
N ALA A 88 -9.05 -5.02 10.07
CA ALA A 88 -8.68 -3.82 10.81
C ALA A 88 -9.89 -2.98 11.19
N LEU A 89 -10.90 -2.88 10.32
CA LEU A 89 -12.15 -2.15 10.60
C LEU A 89 -13.04 -2.87 11.61
N ALA A 90 -13.01 -4.21 11.65
CA ALA A 90 -13.73 -5.02 12.63
C ALA A 90 -13.12 -4.97 14.05
N ASP A 91 -11.86 -4.56 14.17
CA ASP A 91 -11.25 -4.29 15.46
C ASP A 91 -11.99 -3.18 16.19
N LYS A 92 -12.15 -3.30 17.52
CA LYS A 92 -12.97 -2.39 18.34
C LYS A 92 -12.26 -1.10 18.72
N SER A 93 -10.96 -0.98 18.48
CA SER A 93 -10.21 0.24 18.74
C SER A 93 -10.70 1.39 17.86
N SER A 94 -10.88 2.56 18.42
CA SER A 94 -11.38 3.75 17.72
C SER A 94 -10.93 5.02 18.46
N PRO A 95 -10.55 6.09 17.78
CA PRO A 95 -10.43 6.20 16.32
C PRO A 95 -9.22 5.44 15.76
N LYS A 96 -9.21 5.16 14.46
CA LYS A 96 -8.11 4.45 13.81
C LYS A 96 -7.65 5.10 12.51
N VAL A 97 -6.38 4.87 12.15
CA VAL A 97 -5.79 5.24 10.87
C VAL A 97 -5.22 3.99 10.21
N ILE A 98 -5.61 3.71 8.98
CA ILE A 98 -5.18 2.55 8.22
C ILE A 98 -4.37 3.01 7.01
N PHE A 99 -3.10 2.61 6.95
CA PHE A 99 -2.19 2.86 5.83
C PHE A 99 -2.17 1.62 4.93
N LEU A 100 -2.64 1.78 3.68
CA LEU A 100 -2.62 0.71 2.68
C LEU A 100 -1.45 0.91 1.72
N HIS A 101 -0.46 0.03 1.79
CA HIS A 101 0.75 0.10 0.98
C HIS A 101 0.68 -0.93 -0.15
N MET A 102 0.25 -0.48 -1.31
CA MET A 102 0.03 -1.29 -2.50
C MET A 102 1.32 -1.54 -3.28
N ILE A 103 1.31 -2.54 -4.16
CA ILE A 103 2.33 -2.71 -5.19
C ILE A 103 1.97 -1.91 -6.45
N GLY A 104 0.67 -1.71 -6.69
CA GLY A 104 0.15 -0.92 -7.80
C GLY A 104 0.64 -1.39 -9.17
N SER A 105 0.97 -0.44 -10.03
CA SER A 105 1.54 -0.67 -11.38
C SER A 105 3.07 -0.80 -11.39
N HIS A 106 3.70 -1.14 -10.25
CA HIS A 106 5.15 -1.30 -10.16
C HIS A 106 5.70 -2.18 -11.32
N PRO A 107 6.88 -1.91 -11.87
CA PRO A 107 7.44 -2.66 -12.99
C PRO A 107 7.49 -4.19 -12.73
N ASN A 108 7.09 -5.01 -13.65
CA ASN A 108 6.39 -4.78 -14.91
C ASN A 108 4.86 -4.76 -14.72
N PRO A 109 4.09 -3.82 -15.29
CA PRO A 109 2.65 -3.74 -15.07
C PRO A 109 1.88 -4.99 -15.53
N CYS A 110 2.34 -5.69 -16.57
CA CYS A 110 1.72 -6.95 -17.02
C CYS A 110 1.73 -8.04 -15.94
N ASP A 111 2.70 -8.02 -15.03
CA ASP A 111 2.80 -8.98 -13.93
C ASP A 111 1.79 -8.69 -12.79
N ARG A 112 1.09 -7.58 -12.87
CA ARG A 112 0.09 -7.13 -11.88
C ARG A 112 -1.33 -7.51 -12.25
N LEU A 113 -1.52 -8.10 -13.44
CA LEU A 113 -2.82 -8.47 -13.97
C LEU A 113 -3.11 -9.94 -13.72
N ASN A 114 -4.36 -10.27 -13.41
CA ASN A 114 -4.84 -11.63 -13.26
C ASN A 114 -5.32 -12.21 -14.61
N SER A 115 -5.64 -11.34 -15.57
CA SER A 115 -6.07 -11.70 -16.92
C SER A 115 -5.41 -10.79 -17.96
N TRP A 116 -5.41 -11.24 -19.21
CA TRP A 116 -4.82 -10.50 -20.30
C TRP A 116 -5.67 -9.26 -20.63
N PRO A 117 -5.09 -8.07 -20.87
CA PRO A 117 -5.82 -6.82 -21.05
C PRO A 117 -6.29 -6.63 -22.50
N ASN A 118 -7.06 -7.59 -23.06
CA ASN A 118 -7.44 -7.62 -24.46
C ASN A 118 -8.05 -6.30 -24.96
N HIS A 119 -8.95 -5.70 -24.19
CA HIS A 119 -9.58 -4.43 -24.54
C HIS A 119 -8.58 -3.29 -24.82
N TYR A 120 -7.50 -3.21 -24.03
CA TYR A 120 -6.47 -2.21 -24.24
C TYR A 120 -5.46 -2.59 -25.32
N LEU A 121 -5.25 -3.91 -25.56
CA LEU A 121 -4.33 -4.41 -26.59
C LEU A 121 -4.82 -4.12 -28.01
N GLU A 122 -6.11 -3.93 -28.21
CA GLU A 122 -6.68 -3.50 -29.49
C GLU A 122 -6.27 -2.06 -29.89
N GLN A 123 -5.92 -1.24 -28.92
CA GLN A 123 -5.68 0.20 -29.11
C GLN A 123 -4.24 0.63 -28.80
N TYR A 124 -3.54 -0.11 -27.93
CA TYR A 124 -2.25 0.32 -27.40
C TYR A 124 -1.20 -0.80 -27.43
N PRO A 125 0.09 -0.44 -27.57
CA PRO A 125 1.18 -1.39 -27.39
C PRO A 125 1.11 -2.07 -26.01
N ARG A 126 1.55 -3.33 -25.95
CA ARG A 126 1.44 -4.23 -24.78
C ARG A 126 1.79 -3.56 -23.44
N LYS A 127 2.90 -2.83 -23.37
CA LYS A 127 3.35 -2.21 -22.12
C LYS A 127 2.38 -1.14 -21.64
N ILE A 128 1.83 -0.36 -22.56
CA ILE A 128 0.84 0.68 -22.26
C ILE A 128 -0.49 0.03 -21.89
N ALA A 129 -0.94 -0.97 -22.64
CA ALA A 129 -2.16 -1.72 -22.36
C ALA A 129 -2.14 -2.33 -20.96
N CYS A 130 -1.03 -2.96 -20.55
CA CYS A 130 -0.89 -3.50 -19.20
C CYS A 130 -0.89 -2.39 -18.12
N TYR A 131 -0.27 -1.26 -18.40
CA TYR A 131 -0.29 -0.12 -17.46
C TYR A 131 -1.70 0.42 -17.27
N LEU A 132 -2.45 0.66 -18.35
CA LEU A 132 -3.85 1.11 -18.28
C LEU A 132 -4.74 0.10 -17.55
N ALA A 133 -4.57 -1.19 -17.81
CA ALA A 133 -5.30 -2.24 -17.11
C ALA A 133 -4.96 -2.28 -15.61
N SER A 134 -3.72 -1.98 -15.23
CA SER A 134 -3.34 -1.88 -13.81
C SER A 134 -3.96 -0.68 -13.12
N ILE A 135 -4.18 0.43 -13.83
CA ILE A 135 -4.93 1.59 -13.32
C ILE A 135 -6.42 1.26 -13.15
N SER A 136 -7.03 0.57 -14.13
CA SER A 136 -8.42 0.11 -13.98
C SER A 136 -8.61 -0.85 -12.82
N LYS A 137 -7.59 -1.67 -12.52
CA LYS A 137 -7.59 -2.55 -11.35
C LYS A 137 -7.54 -1.74 -10.04
N LEU A 138 -6.77 -0.65 -10.00
CA LEU A 138 -6.75 0.27 -8.87
C LEU A 138 -8.11 0.94 -8.67
N ASP A 139 -8.76 1.39 -9.73
CA ASP A 139 -10.10 1.98 -9.68
C ASP A 139 -11.12 0.99 -9.08
N ASN A 140 -11.11 -0.26 -9.55
CA ASN A 140 -11.93 -1.33 -8.96
C ASN A 140 -11.61 -1.57 -7.48
N PHE A 141 -10.34 -1.56 -7.09
CA PHE A 141 -9.94 -1.66 -5.69
C PHE A 141 -10.55 -0.54 -4.85
N LEU A 142 -10.47 0.71 -5.31
CA LEU A 142 -11.02 1.88 -4.60
C LEU A 142 -12.54 1.80 -4.48
N GLY A 143 -13.24 1.33 -5.52
CA GLY A 143 -14.69 1.12 -5.48
C GLY A 143 -15.10 0.07 -4.44
N GLN A 144 -14.36 -1.04 -4.33
CA GLN A 144 -14.60 -2.06 -3.31
C GLN A 144 -14.25 -1.56 -1.91
N LEU A 145 -13.17 -0.82 -1.76
CA LEU A 145 -12.76 -0.20 -0.49
C LEU A 145 -13.85 0.77 0.00
N ASP A 146 -14.37 1.64 -0.87
CA ASP A 146 -15.49 2.54 -0.52
C ASP A 146 -16.70 1.76 -0.01
N GLY A 147 -17.06 0.66 -0.69
CA GLY A 147 -18.14 -0.23 -0.25
C GLY A 147 -17.90 -0.84 1.15
N ILE A 148 -16.64 -1.23 1.43
CA ILE A 148 -16.24 -1.73 2.76
C ILE A 148 -16.38 -0.62 3.81
N LEU A 149 -15.83 0.56 3.56
CA LEU A 149 -15.87 1.68 4.49
C LEU A 149 -17.30 2.09 4.84
N ARG A 150 -18.21 2.16 3.85
CA ARG A 150 -19.62 2.48 4.07
C ARG A 150 -20.35 1.47 4.96
N ARG A 151 -19.97 0.18 4.91
CA ARG A 151 -20.54 -0.85 5.80
C ARG A 151 -20.10 -0.69 7.25
N HIS A 152 -18.90 -0.20 7.47
CA HIS A 152 -18.31 -0.02 8.81
C HIS A 152 -18.51 1.39 9.40
N SER A 153 -19.04 2.35 8.64
CA SER A 153 -19.33 3.72 9.11
C SER A 153 -20.71 3.90 9.75
N ARG A 154 -21.45 2.79 9.96
CA ARG A 154 -22.80 2.81 10.57
C ARG A 154 -22.78 2.40 12.01
#